data_ee0a3e8782c846cc05645535dc443df4
#
_entry.id   ee0a3e8782c846cc05645535dc443df4
#
_cell.length_a   1.000
_cell.length_b   1.000
_cell.length_c   1.000
_cell.angle_alpha   90.00
_cell.angle_beta   90.00
_cell.angle_gamma   90.00
#
_symmetry.space_group_name_H-M   'P 1'
#
loop_
_entity.id
_entity.type
_entity.pdbx_description
1 polymer ?
#
loop_
_entity_poly.entity_id
_entity_poly.type
_entity_poly.pdbx_seq_one_letter_code
_entity_poly.pdbx_strand_id
1 'polypeptide(L)'
;MNAYPVHPCPSSRRAFTLIELLVVIAIIAILAGMLLPALGKAKDRALLANDLSGIRQVMLAAHMFAGDNNDYLPYSSWGYPADRDNWAHAKNIPDGSGKDDPLIMSNQVESFRKGQLGNYLQAVKLLTCPKDAAERGGGKGKADFKRRQIKITSYVWNGAIIGYQSPPAAQLTSAYKLGGLRPTGILMWEGPESEESYLFNDVGNQPHEGVSQRHGATRRPKDQTEQVGGIAPVGRLDGSAAALKMQQWFSPIYAGKPIWPATAKFEGPNDCWFNPGAKDGGY
;
A
#
# COMPACT_ATOMS: atom_id res chain seq x y z
N MET A 1 56.33 -62.09 -32.40
CA MET A 1 55.03 -61.74 -31.80
C MET A 1 54.53 -60.46 -32.41
N ASN A 2 53.59 -60.59 -33.34
CA ASN A 2 53.02 -59.39 -34.05
C ASN A 2 51.78 -58.91 -33.23
N ALA A 3 51.88 -57.69 -32.74
CA ALA A 3 50.76 -57.03 -32.08
C ALA A 3 49.81 -56.44 -33.16
N TYR A 4 48.57 -56.85 -33.15
CA TYR A 4 47.52 -56.25 -33.98
C TYR A 4 47.05 -54.93 -33.43
N PRO A 5 46.87 -53.86 -34.22
CA PRO A 5 46.35 -52.60 -33.75
C PRO A 5 44.84 -52.73 -33.47
N VAL A 6 44.42 -52.37 -32.24
CA VAL A 6 43.00 -52.26 -31.86
C VAL A 6 42.46 -50.97 -32.43
N HIS A 7 41.58 -51.05 -33.42
CA HIS A 7 40.89 -49.90 -33.95
C HIS A 7 39.77 -49.48 -32.94
N PRO A 8 39.72 -48.23 -32.49
CA PRO A 8 38.62 -47.76 -31.66
C PRO A 8 37.33 -47.77 -32.48
N CYS A 9 36.25 -48.35 -31.88
CA CYS A 9 34.93 -48.38 -32.48
C CYS A 9 34.41 -46.93 -32.58
N PRO A 10 33.93 -46.46 -33.75
CA PRO A 10 33.39 -45.10 -33.88
C PRO A 10 32.11 -45.00 -33.08
N SER A 11 32.12 -44.18 -32.01
CA SER A 11 30.92 -43.84 -31.27
C SER A 11 29.94 -43.13 -32.23
N SER A 12 28.82 -43.78 -32.54
CA SER A 12 27.77 -43.18 -33.38
C SER A 12 27.19 -41.96 -32.62
N ARG A 13 27.64 -40.78 -32.98
CA ARG A 13 27.01 -39.54 -32.53
C ARG A 13 25.63 -39.49 -33.18
N ARG A 14 24.58 -39.68 -32.44
CA ARG A 14 23.21 -39.46 -32.92
C ARG A 14 23.10 -37.98 -33.26
N ALA A 15 22.94 -37.67 -34.57
CA ALA A 15 22.68 -36.32 -35.02
C ALA A 15 21.23 -35.95 -34.67
N PHE A 16 21.04 -34.77 -34.07
CA PHE A 16 19.73 -34.25 -33.71
C PHE A 16 19.03 -33.71 -34.97
N THR A 17 17.80 -34.12 -35.23
CA THR A 17 17.06 -33.62 -36.37
C THR A 17 16.42 -32.26 -36.09
N LEU A 18 16.23 -31.45 -37.11
CA LEU A 18 15.57 -30.14 -37.01
C LEU A 18 14.12 -30.30 -36.49
N ILE A 19 13.44 -31.39 -36.85
CA ILE A 19 12.08 -31.69 -36.42
C ILE A 19 12.03 -31.99 -34.90
N GLU A 20 12.98 -32.78 -34.39
CA GLU A 20 13.03 -33.07 -32.95
C GLU A 20 13.24 -31.81 -32.13
N LEU A 21 14.08 -30.86 -32.59
CA LEU A 21 14.27 -29.60 -31.94
C LEU A 21 12.99 -28.76 -32.01
N LEU A 22 12.33 -28.70 -33.16
CA LEU A 22 11.15 -27.88 -33.38
C LEU A 22 9.95 -28.36 -32.52
N VAL A 23 9.75 -29.67 -32.38
CA VAL A 23 8.71 -30.25 -31.53
C VAL A 23 8.95 -29.92 -30.07
N VAL A 24 10.17 -30.00 -29.58
CA VAL A 24 10.53 -29.68 -28.20
C VAL A 24 10.23 -28.20 -27.87
N ILE A 25 10.65 -27.27 -28.73
CA ILE A 25 10.37 -25.85 -28.49
C ILE A 25 8.88 -25.54 -28.59
N ALA A 26 8.12 -26.21 -29.45
CA ALA A 26 6.67 -26.05 -29.53
C ALA A 26 5.98 -26.50 -28.24
N ILE A 27 6.37 -27.65 -27.68
CA ILE A 27 5.82 -28.14 -26.40
C ILE A 27 6.17 -27.15 -25.26
N ILE A 28 7.41 -26.69 -25.18
CA ILE A 28 7.84 -25.71 -24.17
C ILE A 28 7.02 -24.41 -24.31
N ALA A 29 6.82 -23.92 -25.54
CA ALA A 29 6.04 -22.71 -25.78
C ALA A 29 4.58 -22.85 -25.33
N ILE A 30 3.94 -24.00 -25.59
CA ILE A 30 2.57 -24.27 -25.14
C ILE A 30 2.51 -24.31 -23.60
N LEU A 31 3.40 -25.05 -22.95
CA LEU A 31 3.45 -25.16 -21.50
C LEU A 31 3.74 -23.80 -20.83
N ALA A 32 4.70 -23.05 -21.36
CA ALA A 32 5.03 -21.71 -20.87
C ALA A 32 3.84 -20.75 -21.03
N GLY A 33 3.14 -20.80 -22.18
CA GLY A 33 1.96 -19.98 -22.45
C GLY A 33 0.81 -20.19 -21.43
N MET A 34 0.67 -21.39 -20.90
CA MET A 34 -0.30 -21.69 -19.84
C MET A 34 0.18 -21.33 -18.42
N LEU A 35 1.49 -21.44 -18.17
CA LEU A 35 2.07 -21.21 -16.85
C LEU A 35 2.26 -19.71 -16.52
N LEU A 36 2.63 -18.89 -17.50
CA LEU A 36 2.94 -17.48 -17.27
C LEU A 36 1.77 -16.68 -16.66
N PRO A 37 0.50 -16.80 -17.13
CA PRO A 37 -0.64 -16.11 -16.53
C PRO A 37 -0.94 -16.59 -15.11
N ALA A 38 -0.79 -17.87 -14.84
CA ALA A 38 -0.99 -18.46 -13.52
C ALA A 38 0.06 -17.98 -12.51
N LEU A 39 1.33 -17.93 -12.94
CA LEU A 39 2.45 -17.44 -12.14
C LEU A 39 2.29 -15.96 -11.79
N GLY A 40 1.82 -15.14 -12.74
CA GLY A 40 1.54 -13.73 -12.52
C GLY A 40 0.51 -13.51 -11.40
N LYS A 41 -0.61 -14.25 -11.46
CA LYS A 41 -1.65 -14.21 -10.41
C LYS A 41 -1.16 -14.72 -9.06
N ALA A 42 -0.37 -15.79 -9.05
CA ALA A 42 0.22 -16.33 -7.82
C ALA A 42 1.19 -15.34 -7.16
N LYS A 43 2.03 -14.68 -7.95
CA LYS A 43 2.94 -13.63 -7.49
C LYS A 43 2.16 -12.45 -6.88
N ASP A 44 1.11 -11.98 -7.53
CA ASP A 44 0.31 -10.86 -7.03
C ASP A 44 -0.37 -11.20 -5.68
N ARG A 45 -0.89 -12.42 -5.53
CA ARG A 45 -1.44 -12.91 -4.26
C ARG A 45 -0.38 -12.99 -3.16
N ALA A 46 0.83 -13.43 -3.48
CA ALA A 46 1.93 -13.47 -2.53
C ALA A 46 2.36 -12.07 -2.07
N LEU A 47 2.39 -11.09 -2.98
CA LEU A 47 2.65 -9.69 -2.65
C LEU A 47 1.55 -9.11 -1.74
N LEU A 48 0.28 -9.39 -2.02
CA LEU A 48 -0.84 -8.98 -1.16
C LEU A 48 -0.75 -9.60 0.24
N ALA A 49 -0.41 -10.89 0.34
CA ALA A 49 -0.25 -11.57 1.63
C ALA A 49 0.90 -10.96 2.45
N ASN A 50 2.01 -10.63 1.80
CA ASN A 50 3.14 -9.94 2.43
C ASN A 50 2.72 -8.54 2.92
N ASP A 51 1.96 -7.83 2.11
CA ASP A 51 1.43 -6.50 2.41
C ASP A 51 0.52 -6.53 3.66
N LEU A 52 -0.46 -7.43 3.68
CA LEU A 52 -1.34 -7.64 4.83
C LEU A 52 -0.56 -8.00 6.11
N SER A 53 0.52 -8.77 5.99
CA SER A 53 1.41 -9.07 7.12
C SER A 53 2.13 -7.82 7.62
N GLY A 54 2.60 -6.97 6.70
CA GLY A 54 3.24 -5.68 7.03
C GLY A 54 2.28 -4.75 7.75
N ILE A 55 1.07 -4.60 7.22
CA ILE A 55 0.02 -3.77 7.83
C ILE A 55 -0.30 -4.22 9.26
N ARG A 56 -0.43 -5.52 9.50
CA ARG A 56 -0.64 -6.04 10.88
C ARG A 56 0.48 -5.61 11.83
N GLN A 57 1.71 -5.60 11.38
CA GLN A 57 2.85 -5.16 12.20
C GLN A 57 2.78 -3.65 12.48
N VAL A 58 2.37 -2.84 11.51
CA VAL A 58 2.14 -1.39 11.72
C VAL A 58 0.98 -1.17 12.71
N MET A 59 -0.12 -1.92 12.58
CA MET A 59 -1.24 -1.83 13.51
C MET A 59 -0.83 -2.25 14.92
N LEU A 60 -0.03 -3.31 15.06
CA LEU A 60 0.52 -3.72 16.35
C LEU A 60 1.40 -2.62 16.97
N ALA A 61 2.25 -1.98 16.18
CA ALA A 61 3.05 -0.84 16.64
C ALA A 61 2.16 0.33 17.12
N ALA A 62 1.04 0.59 16.44
CA ALA A 62 0.07 1.59 16.88
C ALA A 62 -0.58 1.25 18.23
N HIS A 63 -0.92 -0.01 18.45
CA HIS A 63 -1.44 -0.50 19.74
C HIS A 63 -0.41 -0.39 20.86
N MET A 64 0.85 -0.75 20.59
CA MET A 64 1.94 -0.58 21.56
C MET A 64 2.13 0.88 21.93
N PHE A 65 2.14 1.77 20.93
CA PHE A 65 2.18 3.21 21.17
C PHE A 65 1.01 3.68 22.04
N ALA A 66 -0.23 3.25 21.73
CA ALA A 66 -1.40 3.64 22.51
C ALA A 66 -1.31 3.15 23.97
N GLY A 67 -0.81 1.92 24.17
CA GLY A 67 -0.56 1.37 25.51
C GLY A 67 0.39 2.23 26.36
N ASP A 68 1.43 2.78 25.75
CA ASP A 68 2.42 3.62 26.41
C ASP A 68 1.98 5.10 26.52
N ASN A 69 0.94 5.51 25.78
CA ASN A 69 0.51 6.91 25.66
C ASN A 69 -0.94 7.13 26.14
N ASN A 70 -1.35 6.55 27.27
CA ASN A 70 -2.67 6.74 27.90
C ASN A 70 -3.85 6.43 26.95
N ASP A 71 -3.69 5.41 26.11
CA ASP A 71 -4.66 4.97 25.09
C ASP A 71 -4.81 5.89 23.88
N TYR A 72 -4.04 6.97 23.77
CA TYR A 72 -4.07 7.84 22.61
C TYR A 72 -3.37 7.18 21.41
N LEU A 73 -4.04 7.18 20.25
CA LEU A 73 -3.44 6.75 18.99
C LEU A 73 -2.33 7.70 18.54
N PRO A 74 -1.38 7.22 17.74
CA PRO A 74 -0.48 8.12 16.99
C PRO A 74 -1.27 9.13 16.16
N TYR A 75 -0.74 10.32 16.02
CA TYR A 75 -1.36 11.39 15.23
C TYR A 75 -1.31 11.05 13.73
N SER A 76 -2.41 11.22 12.98
CA SER A 76 -2.42 10.87 11.55
C SER A 76 -1.70 11.89 10.67
N SER A 77 -1.56 13.14 11.12
CA SER A 77 -1.09 14.28 10.34
C SER A 77 -2.13 14.82 9.36
N TRP A 78 -1.99 16.09 9.03
CA TRP A 78 -2.76 16.78 8.02
C TRP A 78 -1.97 17.96 7.48
N GLY A 79 -1.79 18.00 6.15
CA GLY A 79 -1.08 19.07 5.47
C GLY A 79 0.45 18.99 5.59
N TYR A 80 1.11 19.77 4.74
CA TYR A 80 2.56 19.89 4.68
C TYR A 80 2.96 21.36 4.76
N PRO A 81 4.01 21.74 5.53
CA PRO A 81 4.77 20.87 6.45
C PRO A 81 3.95 20.46 7.67
N ALA A 82 4.20 19.23 8.17
CA ALA A 82 3.56 18.77 9.40
C ALA A 82 4.00 19.64 10.60
N ASP A 83 3.03 20.06 11.41
CA ASP A 83 3.26 20.91 12.59
C ASP A 83 3.77 20.13 13.82
N ARG A 84 3.65 18.81 13.78
CA ARG A 84 4.01 17.90 14.87
C ARG A 84 4.46 16.52 14.38
N ASP A 85 5.02 15.75 15.31
CA ASP A 85 5.32 14.35 15.09
C ASP A 85 4.02 13.55 14.88
N ASN A 86 4.07 12.59 13.98
CA ASN A 86 2.94 11.74 13.62
C ASN A 86 3.38 10.27 13.45
N TRP A 87 2.45 9.43 13.04
CA TRP A 87 2.69 8.00 12.90
C TRP A 87 3.83 7.67 11.94
N ALA A 88 4.03 8.45 10.88
CA ALA A 88 4.98 8.14 9.81
C ALA A 88 6.27 8.96 9.86
N HIS A 89 6.30 10.10 10.56
CA HIS A 89 7.52 10.93 10.62
C HIS A 89 7.46 11.98 11.73
N ALA A 90 8.61 12.51 12.09
CA ALA A 90 8.73 13.71 12.91
C ALA A 90 8.29 14.96 12.12
N LYS A 91 7.95 16.03 12.83
CA LYS A 91 7.69 17.34 12.21
C LYS A 91 8.85 17.77 11.31
N ASN A 92 8.56 18.59 10.30
CA ASN A 92 9.56 19.11 9.36
C ASN A 92 10.30 18.03 8.56
N ILE A 93 9.58 16.97 8.13
CA ILE A 93 10.13 15.99 7.21
C ILE A 93 10.63 16.67 5.92
N PRO A 94 11.79 16.30 5.39
CA PRO A 94 12.30 16.87 4.13
C PRO A 94 11.37 16.62 2.94
N ASP A 95 11.08 17.66 2.17
CA ASP A 95 10.25 17.58 0.96
C ASP A 95 10.91 16.74 -0.12
N GLY A 96 10.22 15.71 -0.54
CA GLY A 96 10.63 14.80 -1.61
C GLY A 96 10.13 15.18 -3.01
N SER A 97 9.25 16.21 -3.13
CA SER A 97 8.60 16.55 -4.40
C SER A 97 9.61 16.87 -5.51
N GLY A 98 9.43 16.23 -6.65
CA GLY A 98 10.26 16.45 -7.84
C GLY A 98 11.68 15.91 -7.73
N LYS A 99 12.06 15.31 -6.60
CA LYS A 99 13.43 14.84 -6.33
C LYS A 99 13.54 13.33 -6.54
N ASP A 100 14.61 12.93 -7.20
CA ASP A 100 15.00 11.52 -7.41
C ASP A 100 16.39 11.31 -6.74
N ASP A 101 16.50 11.78 -5.50
CA ASP A 101 17.75 11.78 -4.75
C ASP A 101 17.65 10.75 -3.60
N PRO A 102 18.55 9.75 -3.56
CA PRO A 102 18.61 8.77 -2.48
C PRO A 102 18.77 9.40 -1.09
N LEU A 103 19.39 10.57 -0.99
CA LEU A 103 19.57 11.30 0.26
C LEU A 103 18.23 11.74 0.87
N ILE A 104 17.26 12.11 0.03
CA ILE A 104 15.91 12.47 0.50
C ILE A 104 15.25 11.26 1.16
N MET A 105 15.35 10.08 0.55
CA MET A 105 14.80 8.86 1.16
C MET A 105 15.47 8.55 2.50
N SER A 106 16.81 8.66 2.56
CA SER A 106 17.56 8.44 3.80
C SER A 106 17.15 9.42 4.91
N ASN A 107 17.01 10.70 4.58
CA ASN A 107 16.58 11.73 5.53
C ASN A 107 15.13 11.54 5.98
N GLN A 108 14.24 11.09 5.09
CA GLN A 108 12.88 10.76 5.48
C GLN A 108 12.79 9.50 6.37
N VAL A 109 13.63 8.50 6.12
CA VAL A 109 13.78 7.34 7.02
C VAL A 109 14.25 7.75 8.41
N GLU A 110 15.21 8.68 8.49
CA GLU A 110 15.66 9.23 9.78
C GLU A 110 14.56 10.03 10.48
N SER A 111 13.75 10.77 9.70
CA SER A 111 12.58 11.46 10.23
C SER A 111 11.52 10.48 10.77
N PHE A 112 11.30 9.33 10.11
CA PHE A 112 10.43 8.28 10.62
C PHE A 112 10.91 7.75 11.99
N ARG A 113 12.20 7.47 12.13
CA ARG A 113 12.76 6.98 13.40
C ARG A 113 12.54 7.93 14.57
N LYS A 114 12.40 9.23 14.30
CA LYS A 114 12.08 10.27 15.27
C LYS A 114 10.57 10.51 15.43
N GLY A 115 9.77 9.96 14.53
CA GLY A 115 8.30 10.03 14.59
C GLY A 115 7.72 9.10 15.67
N GLN A 116 6.40 9.15 15.82
CA GLN A 116 5.72 8.47 16.93
C GLN A 116 5.85 6.95 16.89
N LEU A 117 5.86 6.32 15.70
CA LEU A 117 6.01 4.88 15.58
C LEU A 117 7.47 4.42 15.43
N GLY A 118 8.44 5.32 15.35
CA GLY A 118 9.84 4.99 15.09
C GLY A 118 10.45 4.01 16.11
N ASN A 119 10.06 4.11 17.38
CA ASN A 119 10.52 3.20 18.43
C ASN A 119 9.79 1.85 18.45
N TYR A 120 8.61 1.75 17.87
CA TYR A 120 7.76 0.56 17.88
C TYR A 120 7.87 -0.25 16.59
N LEU A 121 8.32 0.37 15.48
CA LEU A 121 8.43 -0.24 14.17
C LEU A 121 9.81 0.01 13.56
N GLN A 122 10.75 -0.88 13.81
CA GLN A 122 12.13 -0.71 13.35
C GLN A 122 12.30 -0.95 11.84
N ALA A 123 11.46 -1.81 11.24
CA ALA A 123 11.57 -2.18 9.84
C ALA A 123 10.81 -1.22 8.93
N VAL A 124 11.41 -0.11 8.56
CA VAL A 124 10.82 0.95 7.70
C VAL A 124 10.22 0.41 6.40
N LYS A 125 10.76 -0.69 5.86
CA LYS A 125 10.21 -1.37 4.66
C LYS A 125 8.74 -1.77 4.80
N LEU A 126 8.25 -1.96 6.04
CA LEU A 126 6.85 -2.30 6.33
C LEU A 126 5.88 -1.15 6.05
N LEU A 127 6.39 0.07 5.88
CA LEU A 127 5.60 1.24 5.48
C LEU A 127 5.36 1.29 3.96
N THR A 128 5.87 0.33 3.21
CA THR A 128 5.79 0.37 1.75
C THR A 128 5.18 -0.92 1.21
N CYS A 129 4.12 -0.79 0.42
CA CYS A 129 3.55 -1.89 -0.34
C CYS A 129 4.60 -2.47 -1.30
N PRO A 130 4.83 -3.79 -1.30
CA PRO A 130 5.82 -4.42 -2.17
C PRO A 130 5.55 -4.19 -3.65
N LYS A 131 4.28 -4.06 -4.03
CA LYS A 131 3.90 -3.81 -5.43
C LYS A 131 4.14 -2.34 -5.82
N ASP A 132 3.83 -1.38 -4.94
CA ASP A 132 4.21 0.01 -5.12
C ASP A 132 5.73 0.17 -5.24
N ALA A 133 6.49 -0.51 -4.38
CA ALA A 133 7.96 -0.52 -4.44
C ALA A 133 8.48 -1.02 -5.80
N ALA A 134 7.88 -2.07 -6.37
CA ALA A 134 8.25 -2.59 -7.67
C ALA A 134 7.92 -1.61 -8.81
N GLU A 135 6.78 -0.91 -8.73
CA GLU A 135 6.37 0.08 -9.73
C GLU A 135 7.26 1.33 -9.77
N ARG A 136 7.91 1.67 -8.65
CA ARG A 136 8.86 2.81 -8.56
C ARG A 136 10.09 2.65 -9.48
N GLY A 137 10.38 1.43 -9.94
CA GLY A 137 11.53 1.12 -10.79
C GLY A 137 11.44 1.65 -12.21
N GLY A 138 10.26 2.02 -12.73
CA GLY A 138 10.13 2.46 -14.12
C GLY A 138 8.79 3.05 -14.50
N GLY A 139 8.71 3.58 -15.71
CA GLY A 139 7.50 4.07 -16.34
C GLY A 139 6.76 5.13 -15.51
N LYS A 140 5.44 5.07 -15.54
CA LYS A 140 4.56 6.01 -14.84
C LYS A 140 4.71 5.91 -13.31
N GLY A 141 4.90 4.71 -12.77
CA GLY A 141 5.10 4.52 -11.33
C GLY A 141 6.32 5.28 -10.81
N LYS A 142 7.42 5.29 -11.57
CA LYS A 142 8.60 6.11 -11.24
C LYS A 142 8.29 7.61 -11.29
N ALA A 143 7.56 8.06 -12.29
CA ALA A 143 7.19 9.47 -12.44
C ALA A 143 6.30 9.94 -11.28
N ASP A 144 5.29 9.17 -10.90
CA ASP A 144 4.42 9.47 -9.77
C ASP A 144 5.18 9.46 -8.44
N PHE A 145 6.05 8.47 -8.24
CA PHE A 145 6.88 8.40 -7.04
C PHE A 145 7.81 9.62 -6.91
N LYS A 146 8.36 10.10 -8.03
CA LYS A 146 9.19 11.32 -8.04
C LYS A 146 8.41 12.54 -7.55
N ARG A 147 7.10 12.63 -7.83
CA ARG A 147 6.24 13.75 -7.43
C ARG A 147 5.87 13.75 -5.94
N ARG A 148 5.93 12.60 -5.25
CA ARG A 148 5.53 12.48 -3.84
C ARG A 148 6.39 13.36 -2.94
N GLN A 149 5.77 14.09 -2.03
CA GLN A 149 6.46 14.82 -0.96
C GLN A 149 6.99 13.84 0.08
N ILE A 150 6.13 12.92 0.54
CA ILE A 150 6.49 11.87 1.48
C ILE A 150 6.68 10.57 0.70
N LYS A 151 7.90 10.03 0.74
CA LYS A 151 8.33 8.90 -0.08
C LYS A 151 8.47 7.58 0.69
N ILE A 152 8.52 7.65 2.02
CA ILE A 152 8.80 6.48 2.87
C ILE A 152 7.62 5.53 3.03
N THR A 153 6.41 5.96 2.67
CA THR A 153 5.21 5.16 2.85
C THR A 153 4.39 5.02 1.56
N SER A 154 3.69 3.90 1.43
CA SER A 154 2.60 3.68 0.46
C SER A 154 1.24 3.83 1.12
N TYR A 155 1.21 4.01 2.43
CA TYR A 155 0.00 4.03 3.23
C TYR A 155 -0.29 5.40 3.77
N VAL A 156 -1.56 5.63 4.04
CA VAL A 156 -2.11 6.81 4.69
C VAL A 156 -3.01 6.37 5.84
N TRP A 157 -3.15 7.25 6.84
CA TRP A 157 -4.01 7.00 7.99
C TRP A 157 -5.27 7.84 7.92
N ASN A 158 -6.32 7.31 8.52
CA ASN A 158 -7.63 7.93 8.56
C ASN A 158 -7.58 9.24 9.38
N GLY A 159 -7.89 10.36 8.73
CA GLY A 159 -7.94 11.67 9.36
C GLY A 159 -9.05 11.81 10.43
N ALA A 160 -10.04 10.92 10.42
CA ALA A 160 -11.07 10.90 11.43
C ALA A 160 -10.52 10.78 12.86
N ILE A 161 -9.39 10.07 13.04
CA ILE A 161 -8.80 9.87 14.37
C ILE A 161 -8.25 11.15 15.02
N ILE A 162 -8.10 12.23 14.25
CA ILE A 162 -7.68 13.55 14.76
C ILE A 162 -8.81 14.58 14.69
N GLY A 163 -10.05 14.14 14.53
CA GLY A 163 -11.22 15.01 14.48
C GLY A 163 -11.35 15.83 13.21
N TYR A 164 -10.65 15.45 12.14
CA TYR A 164 -10.73 16.17 10.88
C TYR A 164 -12.17 16.18 10.35
N GLN A 165 -12.69 17.40 10.05
CA GLN A 165 -14.08 17.66 9.63
C GLN A 165 -15.18 17.20 10.62
N SER A 166 -14.84 16.82 11.85
CA SER A 166 -15.84 16.66 12.89
C SER A 166 -16.25 18.03 13.45
N PRO A 167 -17.53 18.26 13.75
CA PRO A 167 -17.92 19.50 14.45
C PRO A 167 -17.40 19.53 15.91
N PRO A 168 -16.82 20.66 16.33
CA PRO A 168 -16.38 21.81 15.54
C PRO A 168 -15.19 21.46 14.66
N ALA A 169 -15.17 21.95 13.43
CA ALA A 169 -14.21 21.62 12.35
C ALA A 169 -12.73 21.98 12.63
N ALA A 170 -12.25 21.69 13.82
CA ALA A 170 -10.88 21.95 14.24
C ALA A 170 -10.15 20.61 14.44
N GLN A 171 -8.96 20.52 13.86
CA GLN A 171 -8.05 19.43 14.20
C GLN A 171 -7.77 19.39 15.69
N LEU A 172 -7.89 18.21 16.28
CA LEU A 172 -7.54 18.01 17.68
C LEU A 172 -6.01 18.16 17.88
N THR A 173 -5.62 18.57 19.06
CA THR A 173 -4.19 18.63 19.43
C THR A 173 -3.57 17.25 19.65
N SER A 174 -4.40 16.22 19.85
CA SER A 174 -4.02 14.81 19.96
C SER A 174 -5.03 13.96 19.19
N ALA A 175 -4.64 12.75 18.81
CA ALA A 175 -5.57 11.77 18.26
C ALA A 175 -6.59 11.33 19.30
N TYR A 176 -7.66 10.67 18.87
CA TYR A 176 -8.60 10.04 19.79
C TYR A 176 -7.97 8.84 20.50
N LYS A 177 -8.56 8.47 21.64
CA LYS A 177 -8.21 7.23 22.34
C LYS A 177 -8.75 6.02 21.59
N LEU A 178 -7.92 4.98 21.51
CA LEU A 178 -8.25 3.73 20.83
C LEU A 178 -9.53 3.09 21.37
N GLY A 179 -9.68 3.01 22.70
CA GLY A 179 -10.86 2.44 23.35
C GLY A 179 -12.16 3.21 23.13
N GLY A 180 -12.10 4.44 22.61
CA GLY A 180 -13.28 5.25 22.25
C GLY A 180 -13.74 5.06 20.80
N LEU A 181 -13.06 4.23 20.01
CA LEU A 181 -13.31 4.04 18.58
C LEU A 181 -13.86 2.64 18.27
N ARG A 182 -14.54 2.49 17.13
CA ARG A 182 -15.05 1.18 16.68
C ARG A 182 -13.87 0.28 16.29
N PRO A 183 -13.79 -0.95 16.82
CA PRO A 183 -12.71 -1.87 16.49
C PRO A 183 -12.60 -2.20 14.99
N THR A 184 -13.73 -2.26 14.27
CA THR A 184 -13.78 -2.55 12.83
C THR A 184 -13.40 -1.36 11.94
N GLY A 185 -13.32 -0.15 12.52
CA GLY A 185 -12.98 1.07 11.80
C GLY A 185 -11.63 0.96 11.09
N ILE A 186 -11.58 1.41 9.83
CA ILE A 186 -10.36 1.39 9.03
C ILE A 186 -9.47 2.55 9.44
N LEU A 187 -8.30 2.22 9.98
CA LEU A 187 -7.30 3.20 10.41
C LEU A 187 -6.29 3.52 9.30
N MET A 188 -5.90 2.53 8.53
CA MET A 188 -4.85 2.64 7.54
C MET A 188 -5.27 1.98 6.23
N TRP A 189 -4.92 2.60 5.11
CA TRP A 189 -5.08 1.99 3.78
C TRP A 189 -3.95 2.39 2.84
N GLU A 190 -3.77 1.63 1.77
CA GLU A 190 -2.84 2.00 0.71
C GLU A 190 -3.43 3.14 -0.12
N GLY A 191 -2.68 4.24 -0.27
CA GLY A 191 -3.08 5.39 -1.06
C GLY A 191 -3.23 5.05 -2.55
N PRO A 192 -4.12 5.74 -3.28
CA PRO A 192 -4.41 5.43 -4.66
C PRO A 192 -3.22 5.70 -5.59
N GLU A 193 -3.16 4.97 -6.68
CA GLU A 193 -2.18 5.08 -7.75
C GLU A 193 -2.65 5.91 -8.95
N SER A 194 -3.80 6.61 -8.86
CA SER A 194 -4.33 7.45 -9.92
C SER A 194 -3.54 8.74 -10.10
N GLU A 195 -3.64 9.34 -11.30
CA GLU A 195 -2.93 10.59 -11.62
C GLU A 195 -3.41 11.78 -10.80
N GLU A 196 -4.68 11.79 -10.44
CA GLU A 196 -5.36 12.87 -9.71
C GLU A 196 -5.30 12.68 -8.20
N SER A 197 -4.71 11.57 -7.73
CA SER A 197 -4.57 11.32 -6.30
C SER A 197 -3.60 12.29 -5.66
N TYR A 198 -3.84 12.60 -4.40
CA TYR A 198 -2.89 13.33 -3.59
C TYR A 198 -1.52 12.65 -3.61
N LEU A 199 -0.49 13.42 -3.88
CA LEU A 199 0.86 12.92 -4.10
C LEU A 199 1.62 12.67 -2.80
N PHE A 200 0.93 12.12 -1.79
CA PHE A 200 1.49 11.95 -0.46
C PHE A 200 2.11 13.27 0.04
N ASN A 201 1.31 14.35 0.01
CA ASN A 201 1.66 15.65 0.58
C ASN A 201 1.65 15.60 2.12
N ASP A 202 0.91 14.65 2.67
CA ASP A 202 0.90 14.29 4.09
C ASP A 202 0.66 12.77 4.25
N VAL A 203 0.40 12.32 5.45
CA VAL A 203 0.17 10.91 5.78
C VAL A 203 -1.16 10.68 6.49
N GLY A 204 -2.02 11.68 6.51
CA GLY A 204 -3.42 11.62 6.90
C GLY A 204 -4.30 11.80 5.67
N ASN A 205 -5.38 11.04 5.56
CA ASN A 205 -6.25 11.09 4.39
C ASN A 205 -7.71 10.95 4.75
N GLN A 206 -8.55 11.45 3.84
CA GLN A 206 -9.99 11.17 3.85
C GLN A 206 -10.32 10.04 2.88
N PRO A 207 -11.40 9.26 3.13
CA PRO A 207 -11.78 8.17 2.26
C PRO A 207 -12.07 8.56 0.81
N HIS A 208 -12.56 9.78 0.56
CA HIS A 208 -12.85 10.24 -0.80
C HIS A 208 -11.61 10.54 -1.65
N GLU A 209 -10.44 10.65 -1.03
CA GLU A 209 -9.16 10.75 -1.75
C GLU A 209 -8.75 9.42 -2.38
N GLY A 210 -9.50 8.37 -2.10
CA GLY A 210 -9.40 7.09 -2.75
C GLY A 210 -8.54 6.07 -2.02
N VAL A 211 -8.61 4.86 -2.52
CA VAL A 211 -7.87 3.70 -2.05
C VAL A 211 -7.20 3.02 -3.23
N SER A 212 -6.06 2.42 -3.01
CA SER A 212 -5.35 1.67 -4.05
C SER A 212 -6.18 0.50 -4.59
N GLN A 213 -6.02 0.23 -5.88
CA GLN A 213 -6.55 -0.95 -6.55
C GLN A 213 -5.42 -1.80 -7.15
N ARG A 214 -4.19 -1.55 -6.74
CA ARG A 214 -2.97 -2.07 -7.34
C ARG A 214 -2.91 -3.60 -7.33
N HIS A 215 -3.43 -4.25 -6.29
CA HIS A 215 -3.51 -5.70 -6.23
C HIS A 215 -4.72 -6.22 -7.01
N GLY A 216 -4.49 -7.18 -7.92
CA GLY A 216 -5.53 -7.82 -8.72
C GLY A 216 -6.07 -7.00 -9.89
N ALA A 217 -5.80 -5.71 -9.97
CA ALA A 217 -6.21 -4.90 -11.11
C ALA A 217 -5.41 -5.25 -12.37
N THR A 218 -6.06 -5.16 -13.52
CA THR A 218 -5.45 -5.39 -14.84
C THR A 218 -4.81 -4.13 -15.42
N ARG A 219 -5.18 -2.97 -14.92
CA ARG A 219 -4.65 -1.64 -15.29
C ARG A 219 -4.74 -0.68 -14.12
N ARG A 220 -4.09 0.45 -14.23
CA ARG A 220 -4.25 1.55 -13.26
C ARG A 220 -5.59 2.28 -13.48
N PRO A 221 -6.26 2.74 -12.41
CA PRO A 221 -7.41 3.64 -12.55
C PRO A 221 -6.97 5.01 -13.10
N LYS A 222 -7.85 5.67 -13.83
CA LYS A 222 -7.63 7.05 -14.32
C LYS A 222 -7.72 8.05 -13.17
N ASP A 223 -8.69 7.85 -12.29
CA ASP A 223 -8.92 8.69 -11.13
C ASP A 223 -9.32 7.82 -9.92
N GLN A 224 -9.50 8.44 -8.75
CA GLN A 224 -9.82 7.73 -7.51
C GLN A 224 -11.21 7.09 -7.48
N THR A 225 -12.10 7.42 -8.43
CA THR A 225 -13.47 6.89 -8.50
C THR A 225 -13.60 5.73 -9.46
N GLU A 226 -12.68 5.58 -10.40
CA GLU A 226 -12.75 4.52 -11.39
C GLU A 226 -12.48 3.16 -10.76
N GLN A 227 -13.42 2.23 -10.95
CA GLN A 227 -13.29 0.85 -10.47
C GLN A 227 -12.65 -0.03 -11.55
N VAL A 228 -11.45 -0.53 -11.27
CA VAL A 228 -10.70 -1.42 -12.18
C VAL A 228 -10.59 -2.84 -11.65
N GLY A 229 -11.39 -3.16 -10.62
CA GLY A 229 -11.49 -4.53 -10.07
C GLY A 229 -10.37 -4.93 -9.13
N GLY A 230 -9.60 -3.96 -8.63
CA GLY A 230 -8.50 -4.22 -7.72
C GLY A 230 -8.89 -4.40 -6.26
N ILE A 231 -7.87 -4.67 -5.45
CA ILE A 231 -7.96 -4.93 -4.02
C ILE A 231 -6.99 -3.98 -3.31
N ALA A 232 -7.48 -3.34 -2.23
CA ALA A 232 -6.66 -2.56 -1.31
C ALA A 232 -6.42 -3.32 -0.01
N PRO A 233 -5.19 -3.40 0.46
CA PRO A 233 -4.90 -3.80 1.82
C PRO A 233 -5.25 -2.66 2.78
N VAL A 234 -5.94 -3.00 3.88
CA VAL A 234 -6.34 -2.04 4.92
C VAL A 234 -6.00 -2.56 6.30
N GLY A 235 -5.69 -1.66 7.24
CA GLY A 235 -5.50 -1.93 8.66
C GLY A 235 -6.67 -1.37 9.47
N ARG A 236 -7.15 -2.15 10.45
CA ARG A 236 -8.27 -1.77 11.31
C ARG A 236 -7.82 -1.43 12.72
N LEU A 237 -8.69 -0.73 13.42
CA LEU A 237 -8.45 -0.31 14.81
C LEU A 237 -8.31 -1.48 15.79
N ASP A 238 -8.86 -2.66 15.48
CA ASP A 238 -8.65 -3.88 16.27
C ASP A 238 -7.28 -4.56 16.04
N GLY A 239 -6.41 -3.97 15.24
CA GLY A 239 -5.10 -4.53 14.90
C GLY A 239 -5.13 -5.51 13.73
N SER A 240 -6.30 -5.84 13.19
CA SER A 240 -6.42 -6.73 12.03
C SER A 240 -6.06 -6.04 10.72
N ALA A 241 -5.70 -6.84 9.72
CA ALA A 241 -5.56 -6.38 8.34
C ALA A 241 -6.50 -7.17 7.42
N ALA A 242 -7.07 -6.51 6.44
CA ALA A 242 -8.02 -7.09 5.51
C ALA A 242 -7.73 -6.65 4.08
N ALA A 243 -8.17 -7.47 3.13
CA ALA A 243 -8.18 -7.15 1.70
C ALA A 243 -9.56 -6.60 1.33
N LEU A 244 -9.63 -5.34 0.94
CA LEU A 244 -10.85 -4.64 0.60
C LEU A 244 -10.97 -4.50 -0.91
N LYS A 245 -12.10 -4.92 -1.48
CA LYS A 245 -12.40 -4.66 -2.88
C LYS A 245 -12.86 -3.21 -3.07
N MET A 246 -12.46 -2.57 -4.15
CA MET A 246 -12.84 -1.19 -4.46
C MET A 246 -14.36 -0.96 -4.40
N GLN A 247 -15.17 -1.93 -4.81
CA GLN A 247 -16.62 -1.83 -4.71
C GLN A 247 -17.12 -1.63 -3.27
N GLN A 248 -16.47 -2.30 -2.31
CA GLN A 248 -16.80 -2.18 -0.87
C GLN A 248 -16.41 -0.82 -0.30
N TRP A 249 -15.34 -0.23 -0.83
CA TRP A 249 -14.94 1.15 -0.51
C TRP A 249 -15.84 2.17 -1.19
N PHE A 250 -16.09 1.97 -2.48
CA PHE A 250 -16.81 2.90 -3.32
C PHE A 250 -18.26 3.12 -2.86
N SER A 251 -18.97 2.03 -2.51
CA SER A 251 -20.38 2.09 -2.14
C SER A 251 -20.67 3.05 -0.98
N PRO A 252 -19.98 2.98 0.18
CA PRO A 252 -20.23 3.91 1.28
C PRO A 252 -19.69 5.32 1.03
N ILE A 253 -18.67 5.48 0.19
CA ILE A 253 -17.97 6.76 0.01
C ILE A 253 -18.56 7.59 -1.12
N TYR A 254 -18.86 6.95 -2.27
CA TYR A 254 -19.22 7.64 -3.50
C TYR A 254 -20.67 7.46 -3.93
N ALA A 255 -21.44 6.59 -3.28
CA ALA A 255 -22.81 6.28 -3.72
C ALA A 255 -23.68 7.52 -3.82
N GLY A 256 -23.90 8.00 -5.07
CA GLY A 256 -24.76 9.15 -5.38
C GLY A 256 -24.28 10.51 -4.89
N LYS A 257 -23.02 10.65 -4.47
CA LYS A 257 -22.48 11.90 -3.92
C LYS A 257 -21.31 12.41 -4.75
N PRO A 258 -21.17 13.75 -4.92
CA PRO A 258 -19.99 14.33 -5.56
C PRO A 258 -18.77 14.13 -4.66
N ILE A 259 -17.61 13.93 -5.29
CA ILE A 259 -16.31 13.73 -4.61
C ILE A 259 -15.88 15.01 -3.88
N TRP A 260 -16.28 16.18 -4.37
CA TRP A 260 -16.03 17.50 -3.80
C TRP A 260 -17.32 18.33 -3.75
N PRO A 261 -17.51 19.19 -2.76
CA PRO A 261 -16.60 19.52 -1.64
C PRO A 261 -16.62 18.42 -0.55
N ALA A 262 -15.55 18.34 0.20
CA ALA A 262 -15.30 17.42 1.31
C ALA A 262 -16.32 17.53 2.50
N THR A 263 -17.41 18.25 2.31
CA THR A 263 -18.53 18.42 3.24
C THR A 263 -19.57 17.29 3.14
N ALA A 264 -19.36 16.31 2.24
CA ALA A 264 -20.27 15.18 2.16
C ALA A 264 -20.19 14.36 3.46
N LYS A 265 -21.30 14.27 4.16
CA LYS A 265 -21.44 13.38 5.31
C LYS A 265 -21.35 11.95 4.81
N PHE A 266 -20.47 11.18 5.42
CA PHE A 266 -20.43 9.73 5.22
C PHE A 266 -21.46 9.11 6.16
N GLU A 267 -22.61 8.73 5.63
CA GLU A 267 -23.66 8.13 6.44
C GLU A 267 -23.27 6.70 6.86
N GLY A 268 -23.62 6.36 8.07
CA GLY A 268 -23.48 4.97 8.54
C GLY A 268 -24.51 4.02 7.91
N PRO A 269 -24.32 2.71 8.01
CA PRO A 269 -23.14 2.09 8.60
C PRO A 269 -21.94 2.07 7.67
N ASN A 270 -20.76 2.48 8.14
CA ASN A 270 -19.52 2.31 7.41
C ASN A 270 -18.32 2.24 8.38
N ASP A 271 -17.24 1.59 7.93
CA ASP A 271 -15.98 1.48 8.66
C ASP A 271 -14.88 2.40 8.11
N CYS A 272 -15.20 3.20 7.07
CA CYS A 272 -14.22 4.02 6.38
C CYS A 272 -14.04 5.40 7.03
N TRP A 273 -15.15 6.01 7.50
CA TRP A 273 -15.12 7.29 8.20
C TRP A 273 -16.03 7.24 9.41
N PHE A 274 -15.53 7.67 10.55
CA PHE A 274 -16.25 7.47 11.82
C PHE A 274 -15.91 8.57 12.83
N ASN A 275 -16.87 8.90 13.68
CA ASN A 275 -16.66 9.71 14.87
C ASN A 275 -16.57 8.82 16.11
N PRO A 276 -15.84 9.25 17.16
CA PRO A 276 -15.92 8.63 18.47
C PRO A 276 -17.37 8.62 18.97
N GLY A 277 -17.82 7.45 19.45
CA GLY A 277 -19.19 7.27 19.94
C GLY A 277 -20.23 7.00 18.84
N ALA A 278 -19.90 7.08 17.56
CA ALA A 278 -20.80 6.61 16.50
C ALA A 278 -20.92 5.08 16.57
N LYS A 279 -22.16 4.57 16.70
CA LYS A 279 -22.40 3.13 16.87
C LYS A 279 -22.14 2.33 15.60
N ASP A 280 -22.34 2.93 14.44
CA ASP A 280 -22.39 2.29 13.14
C ASP A 280 -21.43 2.93 12.10
N GLY A 281 -20.51 3.77 12.55
CA GLY A 281 -19.73 4.61 11.65
C GLY A 281 -20.59 5.73 11.05
N GLY A 282 -19.95 6.62 10.35
CA GLY A 282 -20.58 7.80 9.78
C GLY A 282 -20.24 9.07 10.54
N TYR A 283 -20.72 10.18 9.97
CA TYR A 283 -20.26 11.52 10.30
C TYR A 283 -21.47 12.44 10.53
#